data_a2c5d7442efa56ead17b5606232751c3
#
_entry.id   a2c5d7442efa56ead17b5606232751c3
#
_cell.length_a   1.000
_cell.length_b   1.000
_cell.length_c   1.000
_cell.angle_alpha   90.00
_cell.angle_beta   90.00
_cell.angle_gamma   90.00
#
_symmetry.space_group_name_H-M   'P 1'
#
loop_
_entity.id
_entity.type
_entity.pdbx_description
1 polymer ?
#
loop_
_entity_poly.entity_id
_entity_poly.type
_entity_poly.pdbx_seq_one_letter_code
_entity_poly.pdbx_strand_id
1 'polypeptide(L)'
;GDLALGQNLLVAFMTWEGFNYEDAIILSQRVVSDDLLTSIHIQEHEVDARDTKLGAEEITRDIPNVGEDALANLDERGIIRIGAEVNSGDILVGKVTPKGETELTSEERLLRAIFGEKAREVRDTSLRVPHGEYGIVTAVREIVAGDSDELPAGVNRMVRVHIAQRRKITVGDKLSGRHGN
;
A
#
# COMPACT_ATOMS: atom_id res chain seq x y z
N GLY A 1 -10.33 14.04 -7.50
CA GLY A 1 -9.01 14.65 -7.48
C GLY A 1 -8.81 15.57 -8.68
N ASP A 2 -7.94 16.54 -8.54
CA ASP A 2 -7.62 17.46 -9.61
C ASP A 2 -6.53 16.87 -10.52
N LEU A 3 -6.65 17.08 -11.79
CA LEU A 3 -5.64 16.70 -12.78
C LEU A 3 -4.80 17.93 -13.13
N ALA A 4 -3.50 17.87 -12.78
CA ALA A 4 -2.52 18.90 -13.15
C ALA A 4 -1.53 18.29 -14.15
N LEU A 5 -1.61 18.70 -15.40
CA LEU A 5 -0.84 18.10 -16.50
C LEU A 5 0.58 18.65 -16.62
N GLY A 6 0.89 19.78 -16.06
CA GLY A 6 2.22 20.39 -16.13
C GLY A 6 2.22 21.89 -15.86
N GLN A 7 3.33 22.52 -16.20
CA GLN A 7 3.54 23.95 -16.05
C GLN A 7 4.24 24.55 -17.25
N ASN A 8 4.08 25.85 -17.44
CA ASN A 8 4.85 26.59 -18.42
C ASN A 8 6.27 26.82 -17.90
N LEU A 9 7.24 26.37 -18.66
CA LEU A 9 8.66 26.48 -18.35
C LEU A 9 9.35 27.36 -19.39
N LEU A 10 10.42 28.05 -18.99
CA LEU A 10 11.31 28.72 -19.91
C LEU A 10 12.17 27.68 -20.63
N VAL A 11 12.13 27.67 -21.95
CA VAL A 11 12.83 26.70 -22.79
C VAL A 11 13.86 27.38 -23.68
N ALA A 12 15.05 26.82 -23.76
CA ALA A 12 16.06 27.21 -24.74
C ALA A 12 16.22 26.11 -25.78
N PHE A 13 16.18 26.47 -27.07
CA PHE A 13 16.42 25.55 -28.17
C PHE A 13 17.89 25.67 -28.58
N MET A 14 18.71 24.72 -28.15
CA MET A 14 20.12 24.68 -28.43
C MET A 14 20.68 23.28 -28.26
N THR A 15 21.86 23.02 -28.80
CA THR A 15 22.60 21.79 -28.51
C THR A 15 23.32 21.92 -27.17
N TRP A 16 23.36 20.82 -26.40
CA TRP A 16 24.02 20.79 -25.09
C TRP A 16 24.85 19.52 -24.92
N GLU A 17 26.07 19.57 -25.44
CA GLU A 17 27.08 18.49 -25.32
C GLU A 17 26.55 17.07 -25.67
N GLY A 18 25.56 16.99 -26.52
CA GLY A 18 24.93 15.72 -26.92
C GLY A 18 23.93 15.13 -25.92
N PHE A 19 23.80 15.69 -24.73
CA PHE A 19 22.88 15.17 -23.71
C PHE A 19 21.40 15.39 -24.05
N ASN A 20 21.08 16.25 -25.01
CA ASN A 20 19.72 16.48 -25.51
C ASN A 20 19.56 15.96 -26.95
N TYR A 21 20.27 14.90 -27.33
CA TYR A 21 20.15 14.26 -28.64
C TYR A 21 18.78 13.63 -28.86
N GLU A 22 18.21 13.84 -30.03
CA GLU A 22 16.85 13.39 -30.42
C GLU A 22 15.78 13.90 -29.45
N ASP A 23 15.09 13.01 -28.73
CA ASP A 23 13.99 13.31 -27.83
C ASP A 23 14.43 13.66 -26.39
N ALA A 24 15.73 13.66 -26.16
CA ALA A 24 16.27 13.95 -24.82
C ALA A 24 16.15 15.43 -24.47
N ILE A 25 15.75 15.71 -23.25
CA ILE A 25 15.59 17.05 -22.69
C ILE A 25 16.42 17.19 -21.44
N ILE A 26 17.19 18.27 -21.33
CA ILE A 26 17.91 18.63 -20.12
C ILE A 26 17.03 19.54 -19.28
N LEU A 27 16.89 19.23 -18.00
CA LEU A 27 16.19 20.04 -17.04
C LEU A 27 17.16 20.69 -16.07
N SER A 28 16.86 21.93 -15.67
CA SER A 28 17.62 22.57 -14.60
C SER A 28 17.28 21.91 -13.24
N GLN A 29 18.24 21.90 -12.33
CA GLN A 29 18.03 21.39 -10.97
C GLN A 29 16.88 22.09 -10.25
N ARG A 30 16.61 23.34 -10.59
CA ARG A 30 15.50 24.13 -10.06
C ARG A 30 14.14 23.46 -10.31
N VAL A 31 13.92 22.84 -11.45
CA VAL A 31 12.66 22.15 -11.79
C VAL A 31 12.37 21.03 -10.79
N VAL A 32 13.41 20.36 -10.32
CA VAL A 32 13.30 19.29 -9.31
C VAL A 32 13.18 19.86 -7.91
N SER A 33 14.02 20.83 -7.54
CA SER A 33 14.06 21.38 -6.18
C SER A 33 12.81 22.19 -5.83
N ASP A 34 12.26 22.92 -6.79
CA ASP A 34 11.06 23.74 -6.60
C ASP A 34 9.76 22.95 -6.89
N ASP A 35 9.85 21.64 -7.08
CA ASP A 35 8.71 20.76 -7.33
C ASP A 35 7.81 21.18 -8.52
N LEU A 36 8.38 21.78 -9.55
CA LEU A 36 7.61 22.34 -10.67
C LEU A 36 6.90 21.26 -11.50
N LEU A 37 7.49 20.09 -11.65
CA LEU A 37 6.92 18.94 -12.35
C LEU A 37 6.71 17.73 -11.41
N THR A 38 6.60 17.98 -10.13
CA THR A 38 6.30 16.94 -9.15
C THR A 38 4.81 16.62 -9.17
N SER A 39 4.49 15.35 -9.18
CA SER A 39 3.10 14.85 -9.16
C SER A 39 2.80 14.08 -7.88
N ILE A 40 1.54 14.13 -7.47
CA ILE A 40 1.03 13.35 -6.33
C ILE A 40 0.11 12.27 -6.88
N HIS A 41 0.43 11.02 -6.58
CA HIS A 41 -0.36 9.86 -6.95
C HIS A 41 -0.98 9.25 -5.72
N ILE A 42 -2.30 9.14 -5.69
CA ILE A 42 -3.03 8.50 -4.60
C ILE A 42 -3.41 7.10 -5.05
N GLN A 43 -2.92 6.09 -4.31
CA GLN A 43 -3.23 4.68 -4.52
C GLN A 43 -4.22 4.22 -3.45
N GLU A 44 -5.25 3.50 -3.87
CA GLU A 44 -6.20 2.86 -2.97
C GLU A 44 -5.86 1.37 -2.85
N HIS A 45 -5.73 0.90 -1.62
CA HIS A 45 -5.54 -0.51 -1.29
C HIS A 45 -6.69 -0.96 -0.41
N GLU A 46 -7.24 -2.11 -0.72
CA GLU A 46 -8.41 -2.65 -0.06
C GLU A 46 -8.16 -4.06 0.43
N VAL A 47 -8.68 -4.37 1.61
CA VAL A 47 -8.71 -5.72 2.15
C VAL A 47 -10.06 -5.98 2.79
N ASP A 48 -10.56 -7.18 2.60
CA ASP A 48 -11.79 -7.66 3.21
C ASP A 48 -11.52 -8.86 4.14
N ALA A 49 -12.34 -8.96 5.18
CA ALA A 49 -12.40 -10.12 6.05
C ALA A 49 -13.69 -10.90 5.76
N ARG A 50 -13.53 -12.14 5.33
CA ARG A 50 -14.62 -13.02 4.90
C ARG A 50 -14.80 -14.20 5.85
N ASP A 51 -16.00 -14.75 5.84
CA ASP A 51 -16.23 -16.06 6.42
C ASP A 51 -15.62 -17.14 5.52
N THR A 52 -14.85 -18.03 6.13
CA THR A 52 -14.31 -19.21 5.46
C THR A 52 -14.88 -20.49 6.07
N LYS A 53 -14.72 -21.62 5.38
CA LYS A 53 -15.17 -22.93 5.90
C LYS A 53 -14.50 -23.33 7.21
N LEU A 54 -13.33 -22.76 7.49
CA LEU A 54 -12.52 -23.04 8.70
C LEU A 54 -12.74 -22.03 9.81
N GLY A 55 -13.52 -20.99 9.57
CA GLY A 55 -13.78 -19.88 10.48
C GLY A 55 -13.71 -18.54 9.78
N ALA A 56 -14.05 -17.48 10.50
CA ALA A 56 -13.99 -16.12 10.00
C ALA A 56 -12.54 -15.60 9.95
N GLU A 57 -12.20 -14.88 8.89
CA GLU A 57 -10.98 -14.07 8.84
C GLU A 57 -11.10 -12.91 9.82
N GLU A 58 -10.01 -12.51 10.42
CA GLU A 58 -10.00 -11.47 11.44
C GLU A 58 -8.98 -10.37 11.09
N ILE A 59 -9.42 -9.13 11.18
CA ILE A 59 -8.54 -7.96 11.12
C ILE A 59 -8.03 -7.71 12.54
N THR A 60 -6.73 -7.86 12.74
CA THR A 60 -6.11 -7.82 14.05
C THR A 60 -4.66 -7.38 13.99
N ARG A 61 -4.16 -6.84 15.10
CA ARG A 61 -2.75 -6.55 15.30
C ARG A 61 -1.92 -7.79 15.68
N ASP A 62 -2.58 -8.83 16.17
CA ASP A 62 -1.96 -10.09 16.57
C ASP A 62 -1.67 -10.97 15.36
N ILE A 63 -0.52 -10.73 14.73
CA ILE A 63 -0.08 -11.38 13.50
C ILE A 63 1.08 -12.34 13.84
N PRO A 64 1.02 -13.61 13.41
CA PRO A 64 2.10 -14.56 13.70
C PRO A 64 3.40 -14.20 12.97
N ASN A 65 4.53 -14.43 13.62
CA ASN A 65 5.88 -14.27 13.06
C ASN A 65 6.22 -12.84 12.58
N VAL A 66 5.62 -11.83 13.18
CA VAL A 66 5.87 -10.41 12.91
C VAL A 66 6.42 -9.74 14.16
N GLY A 67 7.54 -9.03 14.01
CA GLY A 67 8.16 -8.26 15.09
C GLY A 67 7.40 -6.98 15.41
N GLU A 68 7.62 -6.45 16.62
CA GLU A 68 6.99 -5.22 17.08
C GLU A 68 7.30 -3.99 16.18
N ASP A 69 8.47 -3.95 15.58
CA ASP A 69 8.86 -2.85 14.68
C ASP A 69 7.94 -2.77 13.45
N ALA A 70 7.54 -3.91 12.91
CA ALA A 70 6.61 -3.97 11.79
C ALA A 70 5.16 -3.59 12.16
N LEU A 71 4.83 -3.63 13.44
CA LEU A 71 3.52 -3.28 13.99
C LEU A 71 3.44 -1.83 14.53
N ALA A 72 4.56 -1.10 14.54
CA ALA A 72 4.68 0.19 15.21
C ALA A 72 3.68 1.25 14.70
N ASN A 73 3.32 1.22 13.42
CA ASN A 73 2.37 2.15 12.81
C ASN A 73 0.93 1.65 12.79
N LEU A 74 0.66 0.45 13.30
CA LEU A 74 -0.68 -0.09 13.41
C LEU A 74 -1.32 0.33 14.73
N ASP A 75 -2.62 0.60 14.68
CA ASP A 75 -3.42 0.84 15.89
C ASP A 75 -3.75 -0.48 16.61
N GLU A 76 -4.50 -0.40 17.69
CA GLU A 76 -4.92 -1.57 18.49
C GLU A 76 -5.76 -2.57 17.69
N ARG A 77 -6.43 -2.12 16.64
CA ARG A 77 -7.25 -2.95 15.75
C ARG A 77 -6.45 -3.58 14.62
N GLY A 78 -5.18 -3.24 14.49
CA GLY A 78 -4.32 -3.71 13.41
C GLY A 78 -4.40 -2.89 12.12
N ILE A 79 -4.95 -1.69 12.16
CA ILE A 79 -5.10 -0.79 11.03
C ILE A 79 -4.05 0.32 11.13
N ILE A 80 -3.44 0.65 9.99
CA ILE A 80 -2.40 1.68 9.96
C ILE A 80 -2.96 3.06 10.28
N ARG A 81 -2.19 3.87 11.00
CA ARG A 81 -2.56 5.25 11.32
C ARG A 81 -2.39 6.17 10.12
N ILE A 82 -3.25 7.18 10.03
CA ILE A 82 -3.12 8.27 9.05
C ILE A 82 -1.84 9.06 9.36
N GLY A 83 -1.11 9.44 8.30
CA GLY A 83 0.16 10.15 8.41
C GLY A 83 1.39 9.25 8.53
N ALA A 84 1.22 7.93 8.62
CA ALA A 84 2.34 7.00 8.63
C ALA A 84 3.07 6.97 7.28
N GLU A 85 4.39 6.99 7.32
CA GLU A 85 5.22 6.72 6.15
C GLU A 85 5.34 5.22 5.95
N VAL A 86 5.09 4.77 4.74
CA VAL A 86 5.12 3.34 4.38
C VAL A 86 6.03 3.09 3.19
N ASN A 87 6.69 1.94 3.23
CA ASN A 87 7.53 1.43 2.16
C ASN A 87 7.02 0.07 1.71
N SER A 88 7.55 -0.40 0.59
CA SER A 88 7.24 -1.71 0.04
C SER A 88 7.37 -2.82 1.11
N GLY A 89 6.35 -3.63 1.26
CA GLY A 89 6.29 -4.72 2.23
C GLY A 89 5.76 -4.35 3.61
N ASP A 90 5.61 -3.07 3.93
CA ASP A 90 5.02 -2.64 5.21
C ASP A 90 3.55 -3.06 5.33
N ILE A 91 3.13 -3.40 6.55
CA ILE A 91 1.75 -3.82 6.82
C ILE A 91 0.84 -2.60 6.90
N LEU A 92 -0.21 -2.60 6.08
CA LEU A 92 -1.28 -1.59 6.10
C LEU A 92 -2.43 -2.00 7.00
N VAL A 93 -2.86 -3.24 6.87
CA VAL A 93 -3.94 -3.83 7.68
C VAL A 93 -3.55 -5.24 8.05
N GLY A 94 -3.44 -5.49 9.34
CA GLY A 94 -3.18 -6.83 9.86
C GLY A 94 -4.40 -7.72 9.69
N LYS A 95 -4.25 -8.85 9.02
CA LYS A 95 -5.31 -9.83 8.83
C LYS A 95 -4.74 -11.24 8.98
N VAL A 96 -5.50 -12.09 9.62
CA VAL A 96 -5.19 -13.50 9.77
C VAL A 96 -6.34 -14.36 9.26
N THR A 97 -5.99 -15.49 8.66
CA THR A 97 -6.92 -16.45 8.11
C THR A 97 -6.73 -17.80 8.81
N PRO A 98 -7.80 -18.48 9.27
CA PRO A 98 -7.68 -19.79 9.88
C PRO A 98 -7.05 -20.83 8.95
N LYS A 99 -6.15 -21.66 9.47
CA LYS A 99 -5.53 -22.77 8.76
C LYS A 99 -6.34 -24.06 8.96
N GLY A 100 -6.39 -24.90 7.91
CA GLY A 100 -6.87 -26.27 8.01
C GLY A 100 -5.83 -27.20 8.62
N GLU A 101 -6.27 -28.35 9.15
CA GLU A 101 -5.39 -29.35 9.75
C GLU A 101 -4.31 -29.89 8.78
N THR A 102 -4.58 -29.89 7.50
CA THR A 102 -3.66 -30.32 6.45
C THR A 102 -2.56 -29.33 6.13
N GLU A 103 -2.75 -28.06 6.47
CA GLU A 103 -1.79 -26.95 6.25
C GLU A 103 -0.81 -26.77 7.39
N LEU A 104 -0.95 -27.57 8.46
CA LEU A 104 -0.10 -27.49 9.64
C LEU A 104 1.25 -28.14 9.39
N THR A 105 2.33 -27.45 9.80
CA THR A 105 3.65 -28.04 9.89
C THR A 105 3.70 -29.10 11.01
N SER A 106 4.67 -29.99 10.97
CA SER A 106 4.85 -31.00 12.03
C SER A 106 5.04 -30.37 13.43
N GLU A 107 5.69 -29.21 13.47
CA GLU A 107 5.92 -28.46 14.70
C GLU A 107 4.63 -27.83 15.24
N GLU A 108 3.80 -27.26 14.36
CA GLU A 108 2.50 -26.72 14.71
C GLU A 108 1.54 -27.79 15.21
N ARG A 109 1.54 -28.99 14.61
CA ARG A 109 0.76 -30.16 15.07
C ARG A 109 1.20 -30.60 16.47
N LEU A 110 2.51 -30.61 16.75
CA LEU A 110 3.04 -30.94 18.05
C LEU A 110 2.63 -29.93 19.12
N LEU A 111 2.71 -28.65 18.82
CA LEU A 111 2.27 -27.57 19.73
C LEU A 111 0.78 -27.66 20.01
N ARG A 112 -0.05 -27.99 19.01
CA ARG A 112 -1.48 -28.20 19.20
C ARG A 112 -1.77 -29.40 20.11
N ALA A 113 -1.02 -30.49 19.96
CA ALA A 113 -1.15 -31.67 20.82
C ALA A 113 -0.76 -31.39 22.26
N ILE A 114 0.23 -30.52 22.50
CA ILE A 114 0.72 -30.17 23.83
C ILE A 114 -0.12 -29.10 24.52
N PHE A 115 -0.51 -28.04 23.81
CA PHE A 115 -1.20 -26.86 24.36
C PHE A 115 -2.71 -26.84 24.10
N GLY A 116 -3.27 -27.87 23.43
CA GLY A 116 -4.68 -27.95 23.12
C GLY A 116 -5.14 -26.95 22.04
N GLU A 117 -6.48 -26.81 21.88
CA GLU A 117 -7.09 -25.94 20.86
C GLU A 117 -6.85 -24.44 21.05
N LYS A 118 -6.16 -24.04 22.12
CA LYS A 118 -5.86 -22.63 22.41
C LYS A 118 -4.75 -22.04 21.54
N ALA A 119 -3.95 -22.86 20.87
CA ALA A 119 -3.04 -22.38 19.86
C ALA A 119 -3.85 -22.08 18.59
N ARG A 120 -4.27 -20.84 18.42
CA ARG A 120 -4.90 -20.36 17.17
C ARG A 120 -3.95 -20.57 16.02
N GLU A 121 -4.27 -21.50 15.15
CA GLU A 121 -3.53 -21.76 13.94
C GLU A 121 -4.09 -20.88 12.85
N VAL A 122 -3.44 -19.76 12.64
CA VAL A 122 -3.79 -18.79 11.63
C VAL A 122 -2.57 -18.47 10.78
N ARG A 123 -2.80 -18.16 9.53
CA ARG A 123 -1.77 -17.66 8.63
C ARG A 123 -1.92 -16.15 8.46
N ASP A 124 -0.81 -15.48 8.28
CA ASP A 124 -0.75 -14.07 7.97
C ASP A 124 -1.24 -13.83 6.53
N THR A 125 -2.36 -13.14 6.39
CA THR A 125 -2.94 -12.68 5.12
C THR A 125 -3.10 -11.18 5.10
N SER A 126 -2.26 -10.46 5.83
CA SER A 126 -2.28 -9.01 5.97
C SER A 126 -2.13 -8.30 4.63
N LEU A 127 -2.79 -7.15 4.52
CA LEU A 127 -2.58 -6.23 3.41
C LEU A 127 -1.24 -5.54 3.60
N ARG A 128 -0.37 -5.66 2.61
CA ARG A 128 0.95 -5.03 2.60
C ARG A 128 1.07 -4.08 1.42
N VAL A 129 1.94 -3.09 1.57
CA VAL A 129 2.30 -2.19 0.48
C VAL A 129 2.93 -3.02 -0.65
N PRO A 130 2.40 -2.94 -1.88
CA PRO A 130 2.95 -3.66 -3.02
C PRO A 130 4.40 -3.31 -3.31
N HIS A 131 5.08 -4.22 -3.99
CA HIS A 131 6.47 -4.01 -4.36
C HIS A 131 6.65 -2.77 -5.24
N GLY A 132 7.62 -1.93 -4.88
CA GLY A 132 7.93 -0.69 -5.59
C GLY A 132 7.04 0.51 -5.22
N GLU A 133 6.04 0.33 -4.37
CA GLU A 133 5.21 1.42 -3.87
C GLU A 133 5.73 1.94 -2.53
N TYR A 134 5.51 3.22 -2.30
CA TYR A 134 5.83 3.92 -1.05
C TYR A 134 4.96 5.18 -0.93
N GLY A 135 4.93 5.77 0.21
CA GLY A 135 4.22 7.03 0.40
C GLY A 135 3.78 7.29 1.83
N ILE A 136 2.76 8.13 1.96
CA ILE A 136 2.17 8.51 3.25
C ILE A 136 0.69 8.13 3.24
N VAL A 137 0.22 7.52 4.31
CA VAL A 137 -1.18 7.18 4.48
C VAL A 137 -1.99 8.47 4.69
N THR A 138 -2.92 8.74 3.77
CA THR A 138 -3.74 9.97 3.78
C THR A 138 -5.14 9.74 4.29
N ALA A 139 -5.70 8.55 4.07
CA ALA A 139 -7.04 8.21 4.53
C ALA A 139 -7.17 6.71 4.81
N VAL A 140 -8.01 6.40 5.76
CA VAL A 140 -8.41 5.03 6.10
C VAL A 140 -9.93 5.02 6.26
N ARG A 141 -10.59 4.11 5.57
CA ARG A 141 -12.04 3.90 5.69
C ARG A 141 -12.32 2.45 6.06
N GLU A 142 -13.06 2.27 7.10
CA GLU A 142 -13.55 0.98 7.55
C GLU A 142 -15.04 0.86 7.28
N ILE A 143 -15.47 -0.28 6.75
CA ILE A 143 -16.86 -0.61 6.46
C ILE A 143 -17.15 -1.95 7.13
N VAL A 144 -18.20 -1.96 7.97
CA VAL A 144 -18.62 -3.15 8.73
C VAL A 144 -19.99 -3.61 8.24
N ALA A 145 -20.19 -4.93 8.20
CA ALA A 145 -21.47 -5.52 7.79
C ALA A 145 -22.61 -5.03 8.73
N GLY A 146 -23.69 -4.59 8.12
CA GLY A 146 -24.86 -4.04 8.82
C GLY A 146 -24.90 -2.51 8.88
N ASP A 147 -23.79 -1.83 8.66
CA ASP A 147 -23.74 -0.37 8.64
C ASP A 147 -23.93 0.22 7.23
N SER A 148 -23.71 -0.57 6.22
CA SER A 148 -23.91 -0.15 4.82
C SER A 148 -24.22 -1.35 3.92
N ASP A 149 -24.93 -1.08 2.82
CA ASP A 149 -25.20 -2.06 1.76
C ASP A 149 -24.01 -2.22 0.78
N GLU A 150 -22.87 -1.61 1.10
CA GLU A 150 -21.69 -1.60 0.22
C GLU A 150 -20.87 -2.90 0.25
N LEU A 151 -21.11 -3.81 1.19
CA LEU A 151 -20.32 -5.03 1.31
C LEU A 151 -20.92 -6.19 0.51
N PRO A 152 -20.08 -6.94 -0.22
CA PRO A 152 -20.47 -8.19 -0.86
C PRO A 152 -20.94 -9.23 0.16
N ALA A 153 -21.77 -10.18 -0.30
CA ALA A 153 -22.21 -11.29 0.54
C ALA A 153 -21.03 -12.12 1.06
N GLY A 154 -21.03 -12.42 2.36
CA GLY A 154 -19.96 -13.17 3.03
C GLY A 154 -18.79 -12.32 3.52
N VAL A 155 -18.77 -11.04 3.24
CA VAL A 155 -17.78 -10.10 3.76
C VAL A 155 -18.29 -9.47 5.04
N ASN A 156 -17.54 -9.60 6.13
CA ASN A 156 -17.92 -9.05 7.43
C ASN A 156 -17.36 -7.65 7.65
N ARG A 157 -16.21 -7.36 7.07
CA ARG A 157 -15.47 -6.13 7.29
C ARG A 157 -14.56 -5.84 6.10
N MET A 158 -14.45 -4.57 5.73
CA MET A 158 -13.58 -4.10 4.67
C MET A 158 -12.83 -2.88 5.14
N VAL A 159 -11.55 -2.79 4.82
CA VAL A 159 -10.74 -1.62 5.10
C VAL A 159 -10.09 -1.13 3.82
N ARG A 160 -10.26 0.15 3.53
CA ARG A 160 -9.62 0.86 2.42
C ARG A 160 -8.58 1.81 2.96
N VAL A 161 -7.39 1.75 2.40
CA VAL A 161 -6.25 2.60 2.78
C VAL A 161 -5.79 3.36 1.56
N HIS A 162 -5.72 4.68 1.68
CA HIS A 162 -5.20 5.55 0.64
C HIS A 162 -3.77 5.97 0.97
N ILE A 163 -2.87 5.78 0.01
CA ILE A 163 -1.46 6.15 0.12
C ILE A 163 -1.16 7.20 -0.93
N ALA A 164 -0.66 8.37 -0.51
CA ALA A 164 -0.18 9.40 -1.41
C ALA A 164 1.31 9.24 -1.65
N GLN A 165 1.69 9.09 -2.89
CA GLN A 165 3.06 9.03 -3.35
C GLN A 165 3.42 10.33 -4.05
N ARG A 166 4.48 10.99 -3.59
CA ARG A 166 5.03 12.19 -4.21
C ARG A 166 6.15 11.78 -5.16
N ARG A 167 5.93 11.95 -6.45
CA ARG A 167 6.90 11.61 -7.49
C ARG A 167 7.55 12.86 -8.06
N LYS A 168 8.84 13.01 -7.82
CA LYS A 168 9.66 14.03 -8.48
C LYS A 168 10.06 13.54 -9.87
N ILE A 169 10.23 14.47 -10.80
CA ILE A 169 10.73 14.12 -12.11
C ILE A 169 12.15 13.53 -12.03
N THR A 170 12.36 12.46 -12.76
CA THR A 170 13.61 11.71 -12.80
C THR A 170 14.06 11.45 -14.23
N VAL A 171 15.30 11.04 -14.39
CA VAL A 171 15.83 10.60 -15.70
C VAL A 171 15.01 9.41 -16.21
N GLY A 172 14.61 9.46 -17.46
CA GLY A 172 13.77 8.44 -18.09
C GLY A 172 12.28 8.76 -18.11
N ASP A 173 11.84 9.80 -17.41
CA ASP A 173 10.45 10.24 -17.47
C ASP A 173 10.12 10.86 -18.83
N LYS A 174 8.94 10.53 -19.34
CA LYS A 174 8.46 11.03 -20.62
C LYS A 174 7.74 12.34 -20.45
N LEU A 175 8.16 13.34 -21.23
CA LEU A 175 7.55 14.67 -21.27
C LEU A 175 6.87 14.91 -22.62
N SER A 176 5.89 15.80 -22.62
CA SER A 176 5.25 16.27 -23.86
C SER A 176 4.89 17.75 -23.76
N GLY A 177 4.71 18.39 -24.90
CA GLY A 177 4.09 19.70 -24.96
C GLY A 177 2.57 19.64 -24.76
N ARG A 178 1.91 20.79 -24.76
CA ARG A 178 0.44 20.91 -24.58
C ARG A 178 -0.38 20.18 -25.64
N HIS A 179 0.19 19.91 -26.79
CA HIS A 179 -0.47 19.25 -27.93
C HIS A 179 -0.02 17.79 -28.12
N GLY A 180 0.69 17.23 -27.14
CA GLY A 180 1.21 15.87 -27.21
C GLY A 180 2.48 15.70 -28.04
N ASN A 181 3.09 16.80 -28.45
CA ASN A 181 4.31 16.81 -29.26
C ASN A 181 5.56 16.73 -28.39
#